data_29125651b10dd096061a341a93d69d40
#
_entry.id   29125651b10dd096061a341a93d69d40
#
_cell.length_a   1.000
_cell.length_b   1.000
_cell.length_c   1.000
_cell.angle_alpha   90.00
_cell.angle_beta   90.00
_cell.angle_gamma   90.00
#
_symmetry.space_group_name_H-M   'P 1'
#
loop_
_entity.id
_entity.type
_entity.pdbx_description
1 polymer ?
#
loop_
_entity_poly.entity_id
_entity_poly.type
_entity_poly.pdbx_seq_one_letter_code
_entity_poly.pdbx_strand_id
1 'polypeptide(L)'
;MTPERLSDVRRALLALHKTLVEVERAEYEQAHGPVSAVDMLQLLIRGDRFSWLHPISELIVRMDELIGNANQRRRPTRAGPSMTREQAADDARALLAETHRLLASDEAPGAFRERYFDLLQRHPALGLMHQAVMRACPADPA
;
A
#
# COMPACT_ATOMS: atom_id res chain seq x y z
N MET A 1 -10.04 -6.15 -15.82
CA MET A 1 -9.61 -5.28 -14.71
C MET A 1 -9.78 -3.83 -15.13
N THR A 2 -10.54 -3.07 -14.38
CA THR A 2 -10.80 -1.66 -14.69
C THR A 2 -9.91 -0.74 -13.87
N PRO A 3 -9.56 0.44 -14.38
CA PRO A 3 -8.79 1.43 -13.62
C PRO A 3 -9.48 1.85 -12.31
N GLU A 4 -10.81 1.85 -12.29
CA GLU A 4 -11.59 2.18 -11.10
C GLU A 4 -11.32 1.19 -9.97
N ARG A 5 -11.21 -0.10 -10.32
CA ARG A 5 -10.94 -1.14 -9.32
C ARG A 5 -9.55 -0.99 -8.71
N LEU A 6 -8.55 -0.69 -9.54
CA LEU A 6 -7.21 -0.42 -9.04
C LEU A 6 -7.20 0.82 -8.14
N SER A 7 -7.95 1.86 -8.51
CA SER A 7 -8.08 3.06 -7.68
C SER A 7 -8.73 2.76 -6.34
N ASP A 8 -9.72 1.88 -6.30
CA ASP A 8 -10.39 1.48 -5.06
C ASP A 8 -9.42 0.75 -4.14
N VAL A 9 -8.63 -0.18 -4.68
CA VAL A 9 -7.61 -0.91 -3.90
C VAL A 9 -6.56 0.08 -3.38
N ARG A 10 -6.09 0.98 -4.23
CA ARG A 10 -5.11 2.00 -3.85
C ARG A 10 -5.63 2.85 -2.69
N ARG A 11 -6.88 3.29 -2.77
CA ARG A 11 -7.49 4.12 -1.74
C ARG A 11 -7.57 3.38 -0.40
N ALA A 12 -8.01 2.12 -0.44
CA ALA A 12 -8.11 1.30 0.76
C ALA A 12 -6.71 1.03 1.34
N LEU A 13 -5.73 0.75 0.49
CA LEU A 13 -4.36 0.48 0.90
C LEU A 13 -3.70 1.73 1.49
N LEU A 14 -3.97 2.90 0.91
CA LEU A 14 -3.46 4.17 1.43
C LEU A 14 -4.02 4.47 2.81
N ALA A 15 -5.32 4.24 3.03
CA ALA A 15 -5.94 4.42 4.34
C ALA A 15 -5.31 3.48 5.38
N LEU A 16 -5.08 2.23 5.02
CA LEU A 16 -4.41 1.26 5.88
C LEU A 16 -2.99 1.72 6.22
N HIS A 17 -2.23 2.13 5.22
CA HIS A 17 -0.86 2.61 5.41
C HIS A 17 -0.81 3.80 6.36
N LYS A 18 -1.70 4.77 6.14
CA LYS A 18 -1.76 5.96 6.98
C LYS A 18 -2.02 5.60 8.44
N THR A 19 -2.95 4.69 8.69
CA THR A 19 -3.28 4.27 10.05
C THR A 19 -2.14 3.48 10.68
N LEU A 20 -1.46 2.64 9.90
CA LEU A 20 -0.28 1.92 10.40
C LEU A 20 0.82 2.88 10.84
N VAL A 21 1.06 3.93 10.05
CA VAL A 21 2.03 4.97 10.42
C VAL A 21 1.62 5.67 11.71
N GLU A 22 0.34 6.00 11.85
CA GLU A 22 -0.17 6.66 13.05
C GLU A 22 -0.04 5.77 14.30
N VAL A 23 -0.32 4.48 14.17
CA VAL A 23 -0.15 3.52 15.28
C VAL A 23 1.31 3.41 15.68
N GLU A 24 2.21 3.28 14.70
CA GLU A 24 3.65 3.23 14.99
C GLU A 24 4.15 4.51 15.65
N ARG A 25 3.66 5.66 15.18
CA ARG A 25 4.00 6.95 15.77
C ARG A 25 3.55 7.02 17.23
N ALA A 26 2.30 6.61 17.49
CA ALA A 26 1.78 6.66 18.86
C ALA A 26 2.58 5.78 19.80
N GLU A 27 2.95 4.58 19.38
CA GLU A 27 3.78 3.69 20.18
C GLU A 27 5.18 4.26 20.39
N TYR A 28 5.75 4.86 19.36
CA TYR A 28 7.06 5.53 19.46
C TYR A 28 7.00 6.69 20.46
N GLU A 29 5.96 7.52 20.40
CA GLU A 29 5.80 8.65 21.31
C GLU A 29 5.59 8.22 22.77
N GLN A 30 4.95 7.08 22.99
CA GLN A 30 4.80 6.54 24.34
C GLN A 30 6.16 6.19 24.96
N ALA A 31 7.10 5.72 24.15
CA ALA A 31 8.42 5.34 24.62
C ALA A 31 9.41 6.50 24.66
N HIS A 32 9.27 7.48 23.77
CA HIS A 32 10.29 8.51 23.55
C HIS A 32 9.78 9.96 23.72
N GLY A 33 8.47 10.15 23.96
CA GLY A 33 7.86 11.47 24.05
C GLY A 33 7.39 12.02 22.71
N PRO A 34 6.74 13.19 22.72
CA PRO A 34 6.16 13.77 21.50
C PRO A 34 7.19 13.99 20.39
N VAL A 35 6.77 13.77 19.15
CA VAL A 35 7.63 13.88 17.96
C VAL A 35 7.12 15.02 17.09
N SER A 36 8.01 15.94 16.71
CA SER A 36 7.68 17.03 15.80
C SER A 36 7.47 16.48 14.36
N ALA A 37 6.86 17.30 13.49
CA ALA A 37 6.65 16.92 12.11
C ALA A 37 7.98 16.65 11.39
N VAL A 38 9.01 17.44 11.67
CA VAL A 38 10.35 17.26 11.09
C VAL A 38 10.99 15.96 11.56
N ASP A 39 10.91 15.69 12.86
CA ASP A 39 11.45 14.45 13.43
C ASP A 39 10.70 13.23 12.88
N MET A 40 9.38 13.32 12.72
CA MET A 40 8.58 12.25 12.14
C MET A 40 9.00 11.95 10.70
N LEU A 41 9.23 12.99 9.92
CA LEU A 41 9.70 12.83 8.55
C LEU A 41 11.05 12.09 8.50
N GLN A 42 11.97 12.44 9.40
CA GLN A 42 13.25 11.77 9.48
C GLN A 42 13.13 10.29 9.89
N LEU A 43 12.22 10.00 10.81
CA LEU A 43 11.94 8.61 11.22
C LEU A 43 11.38 7.79 10.05
N LEU A 44 10.50 8.38 9.24
CA LEU A 44 9.94 7.71 8.07
C LEU A 44 11.00 7.41 7.00
N ILE A 45 11.97 8.32 6.84
CA ILE A 45 13.01 8.19 5.82
C ILE A 45 14.16 7.29 6.29
N ARG A 46 14.60 7.43 7.53
CA ARG A 46 15.84 6.82 8.04
C ARG A 46 15.64 5.82 9.16
N GLY A 47 14.45 5.79 9.78
CA GLY A 47 14.23 4.95 10.95
C GLY A 47 13.87 3.52 10.61
N ASP A 48 14.48 2.57 11.31
CA ASP A 48 14.18 1.15 11.14
C ASP A 48 12.76 0.81 11.60
N ARG A 49 12.22 1.59 12.52
CA ARG A 49 10.88 1.35 13.07
C ARG A 49 9.79 1.42 12.01
N PHE A 50 9.97 2.27 11.00
CA PHE A 50 8.99 2.47 9.93
C PHE A 50 9.36 1.76 8.62
N SER A 51 10.57 1.22 8.53
CA SER A 51 11.05 0.61 7.28
C SER A 51 10.25 -0.62 6.86
N TRP A 52 9.63 -1.33 7.80
CA TRP A 52 8.82 -2.50 7.49
C TRP A 52 7.58 -2.15 6.67
N LEU A 53 7.18 -0.87 6.64
CA LEU A 53 6.03 -0.39 5.87
C LEU A 53 6.38 -0.14 4.40
N HIS A 54 7.65 -0.15 4.02
CA HIS A 54 8.09 0.09 2.65
C HIS A 54 7.40 -0.79 1.60
N PRO A 55 7.16 -2.08 1.82
CA PRO A 55 6.45 -2.88 0.83
C PRO A 55 5.07 -2.33 0.47
N ILE A 56 4.33 -1.80 1.46
CA ILE A 56 3.03 -1.18 1.20
C ILE A 56 3.22 0.13 0.42
N SER A 57 4.17 0.97 0.83
CA SER A 57 4.46 2.24 0.14
C SER A 57 4.82 2.02 -1.32
N GLU A 58 5.63 1.01 -1.61
CA GLU A 58 6.01 0.68 -2.97
C GLU A 58 4.82 0.27 -3.82
N LEU A 59 3.91 -0.53 -3.27
CA LEU A 59 2.70 -0.93 -3.98
C LEU A 59 1.84 0.29 -4.32
N ILE A 60 1.69 1.22 -3.37
CA ILE A 60 0.92 2.44 -3.60
C ILE A 60 1.53 3.28 -4.72
N VAL A 61 2.85 3.46 -4.70
CA VAL A 61 3.57 4.22 -5.73
C VAL A 61 3.38 3.58 -7.11
N ARG A 62 3.52 2.26 -7.20
CA ARG A 62 3.35 1.53 -8.46
C ARG A 62 1.91 1.62 -8.96
N MET A 63 0.93 1.59 -8.06
CA MET A 63 -0.47 1.80 -8.42
C MET A 63 -0.70 3.22 -8.95
N ASP A 64 -0.11 4.23 -8.29
CA ASP A 64 -0.20 5.62 -8.72
C ASP A 64 0.38 5.80 -10.12
N GLU A 65 1.53 5.21 -10.39
CA GLU A 65 2.17 5.29 -11.70
C GLU A 65 1.29 4.66 -12.78
N LEU A 66 0.72 3.49 -12.48
CA LEU A 66 -0.12 2.79 -13.44
C LEU A 66 -1.42 3.56 -13.73
N ILE A 67 -2.05 4.11 -12.68
CA ILE A 67 -3.25 4.94 -12.82
C ILE A 67 -2.92 6.21 -13.60
N GLY A 68 -1.79 6.84 -13.30
CA GLY A 68 -1.33 8.03 -14.01
C GLY A 68 -1.12 7.76 -15.49
N ASN A 69 -0.49 6.64 -15.83
CA ASN A 69 -0.27 6.24 -17.22
C ASN A 69 -1.60 5.98 -17.95
N ALA A 70 -2.56 5.35 -17.27
CA ALA A 70 -3.89 5.13 -17.85
C ALA A 70 -4.62 6.44 -18.12
N ASN A 71 -4.49 7.41 -17.22
CA ASN A 71 -5.08 8.73 -17.41
C ASN A 71 -4.41 9.51 -18.55
N GLN A 72 -3.11 9.37 -18.69
CA GLN A 72 -2.36 10.01 -19.78
C GLN A 72 -2.75 9.47 -21.14
N ARG A 73 -3.17 8.22 -21.23
CA ARG A 73 -3.66 7.65 -22.49
C ARG A 73 -4.94 8.31 -22.99
N ARG A 74 -5.73 8.89 -22.09
CA ARG A 74 -6.92 9.65 -22.46
C ARG A 74 -6.58 11.03 -23.03
N ARG A 75 -5.31 11.46 -22.84
CA ARG A 75 -4.79 12.72 -23.36
C ARG A 75 -3.58 12.42 -24.23
N PRO A 76 -3.67 12.55 -25.55
CA PRO A 76 -2.50 12.29 -26.40
C PRO A 76 -1.37 13.26 -26.02
N THR A 77 -0.26 12.71 -25.58
CA THR A 77 0.94 13.46 -25.28
C THR A 77 2.04 13.04 -26.28
N ARG A 78 2.95 13.96 -26.56
CA ARG A 78 4.09 13.68 -27.44
C ARG A 78 5.18 12.86 -26.78
N ALA A 79 5.00 12.48 -25.53
CA ALA A 79 6.00 11.78 -24.73
C ALA A 79 5.88 10.28 -24.91
N GLY A 80 6.71 9.71 -25.78
CA GLY A 80 7.04 8.30 -25.84
C GLY A 80 5.91 7.28 -26.03
N PRO A 81 6.25 6.01 -26.22
CA PRO A 81 5.25 4.96 -26.39
C PRO A 81 4.44 4.76 -25.10
N SER A 82 3.12 4.92 -25.21
CA SER A 82 2.24 4.64 -24.08
C SER A 82 2.04 3.14 -23.94
N MET A 83 1.93 2.68 -22.69
CA MET A 83 1.56 1.33 -22.35
C MET A 83 0.22 0.97 -22.98
N THR A 84 0.10 -0.23 -23.56
CA THR A 84 -1.16 -0.71 -24.14
C THR A 84 -2.17 -1.02 -23.04
N ARG A 85 -3.46 -1.11 -23.41
CA ARG A 85 -4.51 -1.51 -22.47
C ARG A 85 -4.25 -2.89 -21.88
N GLU A 86 -3.76 -3.81 -22.71
CA GLU A 86 -3.45 -5.17 -22.25
C GLU A 86 -2.32 -5.17 -21.23
N GLN A 87 -1.26 -4.42 -21.49
CA GLN A 87 -0.15 -4.29 -20.56
C GLN A 87 -0.60 -3.67 -19.24
N ALA A 88 -1.44 -2.64 -19.31
CA ALA A 88 -1.97 -2.00 -18.10
C ALA A 88 -2.84 -2.96 -17.31
N ALA A 89 -3.69 -3.75 -17.97
CA ALA A 89 -4.52 -4.73 -17.31
C ALA A 89 -3.68 -5.84 -16.65
N ASP A 90 -2.64 -6.30 -17.34
CA ASP A 90 -1.73 -7.31 -16.80
C ASP A 90 -0.96 -6.77 -15.60
N ASP A 91 -0.47 -5.54 -15.68
CA ASP A 91 0.26 -4.91 -14.58
C ASP A 91 -0.65 -4.67 -13.38
N ALA A 92 -1.92 -4.29 -13.63
CA ALA A 92 -2.90 -4.12 -12.56
C ALA A 92 -3.17 -5.45 -11.85
N ARG A 93 -3.34 -6.52 -12.60
CA ARG A 93 -3.54 -7.85 -12.01
C ARG A 93 -2.33 -8.28 -11.19
N ALA A 94 -1.13 -8.03 -11.70
CA ALA A 94 0.10 -8.35 -10.98
C ALA A 94 0.20 -7.57 -9.66
N LEU A 95 -0.15 -6.28 -9.68
CA LEU A 95 -0.14 -5.46 -8.47
C LEU A 95 -1.16 -5.95 -7.45
N LEU A 96 -2.35 -6.34 -7.90
CA LEU A 96 -3.37 -6.88 -7.00
C LEU A 96 -2.94 -8.21 -6.40
N ALA A 97 -2.31 -9.08 -7.19
CA ALA A 97 -1.77 -10.34 -6.70
C ALA A 97 -0.66 -10.12 -5.67
N GLU A 98 0.24 -9.16 -5.92
CA GLU A 98 1.29 -8.81 -4.97
C GLU A 98 0.71 -8.26 -3.67
N THR A 99 -0.30 -7.41 -3.77
CA THR A 99 -1.00 -6.84 -2.60
C THR A 99 -1.60 -7.96 -1.75
N HIS A 100 -2.28 -8.90 -2.40
CA HIS A 100 -2.88 -10.03 -1.72
C HIS A 100 -1.81 -10.89 -1.03
N ARG A 101 -0.71 -11.18 -1.72
CA ARG A 101 0.38 -11.97 -1.15
C ARG A 101 1.01 -11.27 0.06
N LEU A 102 1.19 -9.96 -0.03
CA LEU A 102 1.79 -9.21 1.08
C LEU A 102 0.90 -9.23 2.33
N LEU A 103 -0.40 -9.05 2.16
CA LEU A 103 -1.31 -8.88 3.29
C LEU A 103 -1.95 -10.16 3.79
N ALA A 104 -2.05 -11.19 2.97
CA ALA A 104 -2.83 -12.38 3.32
C ALA A 104 -2.10 -13.73 3.13
N SER A 105 -0.90 -13.71 2.55
CA SER A 105 -0.16 -14.95 2.26
C SER A 105 0.97 -15.18 3.24
N ASP A 106 1.31 -16.44 3.44
CA ASP A 106 2.49 -16.85 4.21
C ASP A 106 3.80 -16.51 3.49
N GLU A 107 3.73 -16.12 2.22
CA GLU A 107 4.88 -15.75 1.40
C GLU A 107 5.39 -14.34 1.66
N ALA A 108 4.68 -13.54 2.45
CA ALA A 108 5.12 -12.19 2.79
C ALA A 108 6.47 -12.23 3.54
N PRO A 109 7.32 -11.18 3.39
CA PRO A 109 8.56 -11.10 4.15
C PRO A 109 8.30 -11.25 5.65
N GLY A 110 9.10 -12.07 6.32
CA GLY A 110 8.89 -12.43 7.72
C GLY A 110 8.77 -11.23 8.65
N ALA A 111 9.63 -10.21 8.48
CA ALA A 111 9.61 -9.02 9.32
C ALA A 111 8.30 -8.23 9.13
N PHE A 112 7.83 -8.10 7.90
CA PHE A 112 6.55 -7.44 7.61
C PHE A 112 5.39 -8.22 8.25
N ARG A 113 5.36 -9.52 8.00
CA ARG A 113 4.27 -10.38 8.44
C ARG A 113 4.12 -10.37 9.96
N GLU A 114 5.22 -10.54 10.68
CA GLU A 114 5.20 -10.56 12.14
C GLU A 114 4.66 -9.25 12.70
N ARG A 115 5.17 -8.12 12.21
CA ARG A 115 4.76 -6.81 12.71
C ARG A 115 3.32 -6.49 12.34
N TYR A 116 2.95 -6.78 11.09
CA TYR A 116 1.62 -6.49 10.60
C TYR A 116 0.53 -7.25 11.38
N PHE A 117 0.70 -8.56 11.53
CA PHE A 117 -0.30 -9.36 12.24
C PHE A 117 -0.32 -9.05 13.74
N ASP A 118 0.82 -8.72 14.33
CA ASP A 118 0.84 -8.25 15.71
C ASP A 118 -0.03 -7.01 15.89
N LEU A 119 0.13 -6.02 15.00
CA LEU A 119 -0.66 -4.80 15.07
C LEU A 119 -2.14 -5.04 14.79
N LEU A 120 -2.47 -5.93 13.85
CA LEU A 120 -3.86 -6.29 13.57
C LEU A 120 -4.55 -6.88 14.79
N GLN A 121 -3.85 -7.70 15.55
CA GLN A 121 -4.40 -8.33 16.76
C GLN A 121 -4.64 -7.32 17.88
N ARG A 122 -3.75 -6.32 17.99
CA ARG A 122 -3.83 -5.31 19.04
C ARG A 122 -4.75 -4.14 18.72
N HIS A 123 -5.03 -3.89 17.44
CA HIS A 123 -5.81 -2.74 17.00
C HIS A 123 -6.96 -3.16 16.09
N PRO A 124 -8.19 -3.31 16.63
CA PRO A 124 -9.35 -3.76 15.82
C PRO A 124 -9.65 -2.90 14.59
N ALA A 125 -9.38 -1.60 14.65
CA ALA A 125 -9.60 -0.72 13.51
C ALA A 125 -8.74 -1.13 12.31
N LEU A 126 -7.51 -1.62 12.54
CA LEU A 126 -6.64 -2.12 11.48
C LEU A 126 -7.23 -3.37 10.82
N GLY A 127 -7.86 -4.24 11.60
CA GLY A 127 -8.53 -5.42 11.07
C GLY A 127 -9.65 -5.07 10.08
N LEU A 128 -10.41 -4.03 10.39
CA LEU A 128 -11.47 -3.54 9.50
C LEU A 128 -10.88 -2.97 8.21
N MET A 129 -9.78 -2.24 8.31
CA MET A 129 -9.09 -1.69 7.13
C MET A 129 -8.46 -2.78 6.28
N HIS A 130 -7.89 -3.80 6.92
CA HIS A 130 -7.37 -4.97 6.23
C HIS A 130 -8.48 -5.65 5.41
N GLN A 131 -9.64 -5.86 6.01
CA GLN A 131 -10.79 -6.45 5.32
C GLN A 131 -11.24 -5.59 4.14
N ALA A 132 -11.21 -4.27 4.28
CA ALA A 132 -11.58 -3.37 3.19
C ALA A 132 -10.65 -3.53 1.99
N VAL A 133 -9.34 -3.65 2.22
CA VAL A 133 -8.38 -3.91 1.15
C VAL A 133 -8.66 -5.27 0.51
N MET A 134 -8.89 -6.29 1.32
CA MET A 134 -9.13 -7.65 0.80
C MET A 134 -10.40 -7.75 -0.04
N ARG A 135 -11.46 -7.01 0.33
CA ARG A 135 -12.68 -6.96 -0.48
C ARG A 135 -12.46 -6.28 -1.82
N ALA A 136 -11.67 -5.21 -1.82
CA ALA A 136 -11.34 -4.49 -3.05
C ALA A 136 -10.37 -5.29 -3.93
N CYS A 137 -9.56 -6.16 -3.30
CA CYS A 137 -8.51 -6.94 -3.95
C CYS A 137 -8.81 -8.43 -3.82
N PRO A 138 -9.63 -9.02 -4.71
CA PRO A 138 -9.99 -10.43 -4.60
C PRO A 138 -8.77 -11.34 -4.79
N ALA A 139 -8.80 -12.49 -4.13
CA ALA A 139 -7.72 -13.48 -4.17
C ALA A 139 -7.50 -14.07 -5.56
N ASP A 140 -8.56 -14.17 -6.34
CA ASP A 140 -8.50 -14.66 -7.72
C ASP A 140 -9.01 -13.59 -8.67
N PRO A 141 -8.11 -12.92 -9.38
CA PRO A 141 -8.48 -11.84 -10.31
C PRO A 141 -8.94 -12.33 -11.67
N ALA A 142 -9.23 -13.59 -11.83
CA ALA A 142 -9.65 -14.19 -13.09
C ALA A 142 -10.87 -13.49 -13.73
#